data_ce143fdf3b628cb7dbe5de528e10c29e
#
_entry.id   ce143fdf3b628cb7dbe5de528e10c29e
#
_cell.length_a   1.000
_cell.length_b   1.000
_cell.length_c   1.000
_cell.angle_alpha   90.00
_cell.angle_beta   90.00
_cell.angle_gamma   90.00
#
_symmetry.space_group_name_H-M   'P 1'
#
loop_
_entity.id
_entity.type
_entity.pdbx_description
1 polymer ?
#
loop_
_entity_poly.entity_id
_entity_poly.type
_entity_poly.pdbx_seq_one_letter_code
_entity_poly.pdbx_strand_id
1 'polypeptide(L)'
;KHGDKLPENGLKDIVCPGCGTRGEWTEPRDFNMMLRTHLGPVEDENSLHYLRPETAQGIFVDFKNVMTSSRSKPPFGIANMGKSFRNEITPGNFIFRTREFEQMEMEFFVVPGTDEEWHQYWIDTRTRWYTDLGINPENLRHYEHPKEKLSHYSKRTVDIEYKFGFQGSDWGELEGIANRTNYDLSAHSKHSGEDLSYFNQATGEKFVPYVIEPAAGLTRSLMAFLVDAYDVDEAPNTKGGVDKRTVLRLDPRLAPVLSLIHISEPTRHAQI
;
A
#
# COMPACT_ATOMS: atom_id res chain seq x y z
N LYS A 1 0.02 18.48 -10.80
CA LYS A 1 0.56 18.15 -9.48
C LYS A 1 -0.53 18.38 -8.44
N HIS A 2 -1.10 17.32 -7.90
CA HIS A 2 -1.68 17.20 -6.56
C HIS A 2 -2.62 18.31 -6.05
N GLY A 3 -3.82 18.48 -6.68
CA GLY A 3 -4.91 19.18 -6.02
C GLY A 3 -4.70 20.65 -5.62
N ASP A 4 -3.54 21.22 -5.91
CA ASP A 4 -3.30 22.64 -5.73
C ASP A 4 -4.25 23.42 -6.65
N LYS A 5 -5.02 24.32 -6.07
CA LYS A 5 -5.89 25.22 -6.83
C LYS A 5 -5.03 25.91 -7.89
N LEU A 6 -5.56 25.99 -9.12
CA LEU A 6 -4.91 26.78 -10.16
C LEU A 6 -4.69 28.21 -9.65
N PRO A 7 -3.55 28.85 -9.98
CA PRO A 7 -3.32 30.24 -9.63
C PRO A 7 -4.46 31.11 -10.15
N GLU A 8 -4.76 32.21 -9.45
CA GLU A 8 -5.82 33.15 -9.87
C GLU A 8 -5.67 33.66 -11.32
N ASN A 9 -4.44 33.69 -11.82
CA ASN A 9 -4.12 34.07 -13.21
C ASN A 9 -4.19 32.90 -14.21
N GLY A 10 -4.71 31.73 -13.77
CA GLY A 10 -4.83 30.53 -14.59
C GLY A 10 -3.47 29.93 -14.94
N LEU A 11 -3.39 29.31 -16.13
CA LEU A 11 -2.20 28.57 -16.57
C LEU A 11 -1.05 29.44 -17.09
N LYS A 12 -1.26 30.76 -17.28
CA LYS A 12 -0.30 31.65 -17.93
C LYS A 12 1.04 31.81 -17.21
N ASP A 13 1.03 31.67 -15.88
CA ASP A 13 2.23 31.83 -15.05
C ASP A 13 2.92 30.49 -14.72
N ILE A 14 2.35 29.38 -15.15
CA ILE A 14 2.93 28.06 -14.90
C ILE A 14 4.01 27.74 -15.92
N VAL A 15 5.19 27.38 -15.41
CA VAL A 15 6.33 26.95 -16.23
C VAL A 15 6.32 25.45 -16.35
N CYS A 16 6.48 24.93 -17.55
CA CYS A 16 6.64 23.48 -17.76
C CYS A 16 7.94 22.99 -17.11
N PRO A 17 7.89 22.03 -16.17
CA PRO A 17 9.09 21.51 -15.51
C PRO A 17 10.00 20.69 -16.44
N GLY A 18 9.47 20.26 -17.59
CA GLY A 18 10.25 19.47 -18.56
C GLY A 18 10.97 20.29 -19.62
N CYS A 19 10.36 21.36 -20.11
CA CYS A 19 10.94 22.16 -21.22
C CYS A 19 11.08 23.65 -20.93
N GLY A 20 10.63 24.11 -19.75
CA GLY A 20 10.73 25.53 -19.37
C GLY A 20 9.73 26.49 -20.07
N THR A 21 8.90 26.02 -20.98
CA THR A 21 7.89 26.86 -21.66
C THR A 21 6.89 27.40 -20.64
N ARG A 22 6.57 28.71 -20.75
CA ARG A 22 5.64 29.40 -19.86
C ARG A 22 4.35 29.72 -20.61
N GLY A 23 3.20 29.44 -20.00
CA GLY A 23 1.90 29.93 -20.45
C GLY A 23 1.30 29.25 -21.69
N GLU A 24 2.01 28.31 -22.30
CA GLU A 24 1.54 27.52 -23.44
C GLU A 24 1.00 26.16 -22.98
N TRP A 25 -0.20 26.17 -22.41
CA TRP A 25 -0.87 24.96 -21.93
C TRP A 25 -2.16 24.73 -22.71
N THR A 26 -2.47 23.49 -22.96
CA THR A 26 -3.80 23.10 -23.43
C THR A 26 -4.81 23.29 -22.31
N GLU A 27 -6.09 23.43 -22.66
CA GLU A 27 -7.15 23.46 -21.66
C GLU A 27 -7.06 22.23 -20.73
N PRO A 28 -7.28 22.41 -19.41
CA PRO A 28 -7.35 21.31 -18.47
C PRO A 28 -8.42 20.30 -18.91
N ARG A 29 -8.10 19.03 -18.80
CA ARG A 29 -9.04 17.94 -19.07
C ARG A 29 -9.22 17.10 -17.81
N ASP A 30 -10.42 16.62 -17.60
CA ASP A 30 -10.70 15.68 -16.54
C ASP A 30 -9.84 14.42 -16.71
N PHE A 31 -9.20 14.01 -15.61
CA PHE A 31 -8.37 12.84 -15.60
C PHE A 31 -9.10 11.69 -14.92
N ASN A 32 -9.29 10.58 -15.65
CA ASN A 32 -9.89 9.39 -15.07
C ASN A 32 -8.85 8.63 -14.24
N MET A 33 -9.00 8.66 -12.93
CA MET A 33 -8.10 7.98 -12.01
C MET A 33 -8.22 6.45 -12.04
N MET A 34 -9.38 5.90 -12.47
CA MET A 34 -9.60 4.47 -12.60
C MET A 34 -9.33 3.99 -14.01
N LEU A 35 -8.66 2.84 -14.12
CA LEU A 35 -8.56 2.13 -15.39
C LEU A 35 -9.90 1.49 -15.73
N ARG A 36 -10.30 1.58 -16.99
CA ARG A 36 -11.54 1.02 -17.51
C ARG A 36 -11.25 0.01 -18.61
N THR A 37 -12.15 -0.95 -18.76
CA THR A 37 -12.13 -1.95 -19.82
C THR A 37 -13.56 -2.29 -20.26
N HIS A 38 -13.69 -3.01 -21.35
CA HIS A 38 -14.97 -3.55 -21.81
C HIS A 38 -14.95 -5.07 -21.70
N LEU A 39 -16.05 -5.65 -21.22
CA LEU A 39 -16.22 -7.10 -21.14
C LEU A 39 -17.08 -7.59 -22.32
N GLY A 40 -16.67 -8.71 -22.91
CA GLY A 40 -17.36 -9.29 -24.07
C GLY A 40 -16.83 -8.82 -25.41
N PRO A 41 -17.45 -9.26 -26.52
CA PRO A 41 -16.93 -9.05 -27.86
C PRO A 41 -17.26 -7.66 -28.46
N VAL A 42 -18.12 -6.89 -27.82
CA VAL A 42 -18.56 -5.57 -28.30
C VAL A 42 -18.29 -4.52 -27.25
N GLU A 43 -17.68 -3.42 -27.66
CA GLU A 43 -17.45 -2.25 -26.83
C GLU A 43 -18.65 -1.31 -26.88
N ASP A 44 -19.48 -1.32 -25.83
CA ASP A 44 -20.60 -0.42 -25.62
C ASP A 44 -20.66 0.07 -24.17
N GLU A 45 -21.59 0.97 -23.86
CA GLU A 45 -21.72 1.51 -22.51
C GLU A 45 -22.11 0.45 -21.47
N ASN A 46 -22.81 -0.62 -21.88
CA ASN A 46 -23.24 -1.68 -20.96
C ASN A 46 -22.10 -2.66 -20.64
N SER A 47 -21.10 -2.74 -21.52
CA SER A 47 -19.92 -3.60 -21.35
C SER A 47 -18.80 -2.90 -20.60
N LEU A 48 -18.93 -1.60 -20.27
CA LEU A 48 -17.93 -0.83 -19.56
C LEU A 48 -17.76 -1.29 -18.11
N HIS A 49 -16.52 -1.61 -17.75
CA HIS A 49 -16.14 -1.99 -16.39
C HIS A 49 -14.92 -1.21 -15.94
N TYR A 50 -14.82 -1.02 -14.61
CA TYR A 50 -13.66 -0.38 -13.99
C TYR A 50 -12.83 -1.40 -13.22
N LEU A 51 -11.51 -1.30 -13.37
CA LEU A 51 -10.59 -2.07 -12.54
C LEU A 51 -10.51 -1.41 -11.16
N ARG A 52 -10.52 -2.22 -10.11
CA ARG A 52 -10.51 -1.73 -8.73
C ARG A 52 -9.22 -0.97 -8.40
N PRO A 53 -9.28 0.23 -7.81
CA PRO A 53 -8.11 1.02 -7.43
C PRO A 53 -7.53 0.64 -6.06
N GLU A 54 -8.27 -0.18 -5.28
CA GLU A 54 -7.93 -0.65 -3.93
C GLU A 54 -8.65 -1.97 -3.64
N THR A 55 -8.23 -2.69 -2.63
CA THR A 55 -8.88 -3.94 -2.20
C THR A 55 -9.90 -3.74 -1.08
N ALA A 56 -9.93 -2.57 -0.43
CA ALA A 56 -10.76 -2.23 0.72
C ALA A 56 -12.25 -2.47 0.48
N GLN A 57 -12.78 -2.00 -0.66
CA GLN A 57 -14.23 -2.05 -0.93
C GLN A 57 -14.75 -3.49 -1.00
N GLY A 58 -13.95 -4.42 -1.52
CA GLY A 58 -14.28 -5.84 -1.50
C GLY A 58 -14.38 -6.42 -0.09
N ILE A 59 -13.55 -5.93 0.84
CA ILE A 59 -13.58 -6.33 2.25
C ILE A 59 -14.87 -5.82 2.91
N PHE A 60 -15.26 -4.57 2.68
CA PHE A 60 -16.50 -4.01 3.23
C PHE A 60 -17.75 -4.71 2.72
N VAL A 61 -17.78 -5.10 1.44
CA VAL A 61 -18.88 -5.90 0.87
C VAL A 61 -19.03 -7.23 1.59
N ASP A 62 -17.93 -7.86 1.97
CA ASP A 62 -17.91 -9.19 2.61
C ASP A 62 -18.03 -9.14 4.15
N PHE A 63 -18.01 -7.95 4.75
CA PHE A 63 -18.01 -7.73 6.20
C PHE A 63 -19.10 -8.53 6.92
N LYS A 64 -20.38 -8.37 6.50
CA LYS A 64 -21.51 -9.04 7.14
C LYS A 64 -21.45 -10.56 7.02
N ASN A 65 -21.02 -11.05 5.86
CA ASN A 65 -20.84 -12.48 5.61
C ASN A 65 -19.78 -13.07 6.55
N VAL A 66 -18.59 -12.45 6.61
CA VAL A 66 -17.50 -12.90 7.50
C VAL A 66 -17.91 -12.81 8.97
N MET A 67 -18.46 -11.67 9.40
CA MET A 67 -18.90 -11.48 10.78
C MET A 67 -19.90 -12.58 11.21
N THR A 68 -20.84 -12.93 10.34
CA THR A 68 -21.89 -13.91 10.64
C THR A 68 -21.36 -15.35 10.59
N SER A 69 -20.65 -15.71 9.52
CA SER A 69 -20.16 -17.08 9.30
C SER A 69 -19.09 -17.48 10.31
N SER A 70 -18.16 -16.57 10.62
CA SER A 70 -17.09 -16.79 11.60
C SER A 70 -17.50 -16.47 13.04
N ARG A 71 -18.70 -15.91 13.24
CA ARG A 71 -19.17 -15.41 14.55
C ARG A 71 -18.17 -14.46 15.21
N SER A 72 -17.52 -13.66 14.38
CA SER A 72 -16.50 -12.70 14.81
C SER A 72 -17.11 -11.57 15.62
N LYS A 73 -16.38 -11.10 16.61
CA LYS A 73 -16.75 -9.98 17.48
C LYS A 73 -15.67 -8.91 17.39
N PRO A 74 -16.01 -7.62 17.32
CA PRO A 74 -15.00 -6.57 17.45
C PRO A 74 -14.19 -6.68 18.77
N PRO A 75 -12.83 -6.58 18.73
CA PRO A 75 -12.04 -6.29 17.54
C PRO A 75 -11.74 -7.54 16.69
N PHE A 76 -11.86 -7.41 15.36
CA PHE A 76 -11.39 -8.42 14.40
C PHE A 76 -11.04 -7.76 13.06
N GLY A 77 -10.20 -8.42 12.27
CA GLY A 77 -9.78 -7.94 10.95
C GLY A 77 -10.16 -8.89 9.82
N ILE A 78 -10.36 -8.30 8.64
CA ILE A 78 -10.46 -9.02 7.38
C ILE A 78 -9.34 -8.49 6.49
N ALA A 79 -8.43 -9.37 6.07
CA ALA A 79 -7.30 -9.00 5.23
C ALA A 79 -7.44 -9.59 3.83
N ASN A 80 -6.93 -8.87 2.85
CA ASN A 80 -6.85 -9.30 1.47
C ASN A 80 -5.48 -8.97 0.89
N MET A 81 -4.94 -9.87 0.08
CA MET A 81 -3.80 -9.61 -0.79
C MET A 81 -4.26 -9.79 -2.23
N GLY A 82 -4.03 -8.78 -3.05
CA GLY A 82 -4.48 -8.84 -4.43
C GLY A 82 -4.06 -7.65 -5.26
N LYS A 83 -4.37 -7.74 -6.55
CA LYS A 83 -4.06 -6.68 -7.51
C LYS A 83 -5.00 -5.50 -7.35
N SER A 84 -4.41 -4.31 -7.46
CA SER A 84 -5.09 -3.03 -7.60
C SER A 84 -4.54 -2.28 -8.80
N PHE A 85 -5.35 -1.37 -9.34
CA PHE A 85 -5.09 -0.71 -10.60
C PHE A 85 -5.37 0.80 -10.47
N ARG A 86 -4.37 1.62 -10.74
CA ARG A 86 -4.51 3.07 -10.73
C ARG A 86 -3.98 3.65 -12.02
N ASN A 87 -4.72 4.53 -12.65
CA ASN A 87 -4.30 5.21 -13.87
C ASN A 87 -3.29 6.32 -13.52
N GLU A 88 -2.08 5.92 -13.13
CA GLU A 88 -1.02 6.85 -12.76
C GLU A 88 -0.62 7.73 -13.95
N ILE A 89 -0.55 9.06 -13.73
CA ILE A 89 -0.12 10.01 -14.75
C ILE A 89 1.37 9.81 -15.05
N THR A 90 2.18 9.58 -14.00
CA THR A 90 3.63 9.44 -14.10
C THR A 90 4.09 8.19 -13.34
N PRO A 91 3.99 7.00 -13.94
CA PRO A 91 4.64 5.82 -13.40
C PRO A 91 6.16 6.03 -13.34
N GLY A 92 6.83 5.40 -12.38
CA GLY A 92 8.27 5.58 -12.26
C GLY A 92 8.89 4.88 -11.05
N ASN A 93 10.21 5.01 -10.93
CA ASN A 93 10.99 4.40 -9.88
C ASN A 93 10.80 2.87 -9.82
N PHE A 94 10.97 2.22 -10.97
CA PHE A 94 10.81 0.78 -11.15
C PHE A 94 9.40 0.32 -10.69
N ILE A 95 9.31 -0.57 -9.70
CA ILE A 95 8.03 -1.09 -9.18
C ILE A 95 7.42 -0.23 -8.06
N PHE A 96 8.02 0.92 -7.74
CA PHE A 96 7.49 1.80 -6.70
C PHE A 96 6.16 2.44 -7.09
N ARG A 97 6.02 2.86 -8.37
CA ARG A 97 4.79 3.48 -8.90
C ARG A 97 4.45 2.91 -10.27
N THR A 98 3.52 1.98 -10.27
CA THR A 98 3.03 1.27 -11.47
C THR A 98 1.51 1.41 -11.56
N ARG A 99 0.95 1.16 -12.74
CA ARG A 99 -0.51 1.18 -12.93
C ARG A 99 -1.21 -0.09 -12.46
N GLU A 100 -0.50 -1.20 -12.44
CA GLU A 100 -0.91 -2.46 -11.84
C GLU A 100 0.07 -2.79 -10.72
N PHE A 101 -0.42 -3.06 -9.51
CA PHE A 101 0.40 -3.38 -8.35
C PHE A 101 -0.36 -4.32 -7.42
N GLU A 102 0.34 -4.92 -6.47
CA GLU A 102 -0.26 -5.76 -5.44
C GLU A 102 -0.30 -5.01 -4.12
N GLN A 103 -1.45 -5.10 -3.44
CA GLN A 103 -1.67 -4.59 -2.08
C GLN A 103 -1.85 -5.72 -1.08
N MET A 104 -1.39 -5.46 0.13
CA MET A 104 -1.79 -6.16 1.36
C MET A 104 -2.59 -5.16 2.17
N GLU A 105 -3.87 -5.39 2.34
CA GLU A 105 -4.79 -4.45 2.98
C GLU A 105 -5.67 -5.19 3.99
N MET A 106 -5.88 -4.59 5.14
CA MET A 106 -6.72 -5.13 6.19
C MET A 106 -7.65 -4.06 6.71
N GLU A 107 -8.93 -4.42 6.86
CA GLU A 107 -9.90 -3.63 7.58
C GLU A 107 -10.09 -4.22 8.96
N PHE A 108 -9.61 -3.52 9.97
CA PHE A 108 -9.69 -3.95 11.36
C PHE A 108 -10.84 -3.23 12.07
N PHE A 109 -11.88 -4.00 12.39
CA PHE A 109 -13.14 -3.50 12.93
C PHE A 109 -13.08 -3.45 14.46
N VAL A 110 -13.32 -2.25 15.03
CA VAL A 110 -13.18 -1.99 16.45
C VAL A 110 -14.44 -1.35 17.05
N VAL A 111 -14.56 -1.41 18.37
CA VAL A 111 -15.63 -0.71 19.09
C VAL A 111 -15.39 0.80 18.99
N PRO A 112 -16.41 1.63 18.65
CA PRO A 112 -16.28 3.07 18.65
C PRO A 112 -15.75 3.61 19.96
N GLY A 113 -14.78 4.54 19.89
CA GLY A 113 -14.10 5.10 21.06
C GLY A 113 -12.82 4.38 21.47
N THR A 114 -12.53 3.19 20.90
CA THR A 114 -11.23 2.50 21.08
C THR A 114 -10.31 2.66 19.86
N ASP A 115 -10.76 3.39 18.87
CA ASP A 115 -10.14 3.53 17.56
C ASP A 115 -8.74 4.17 17.61
N GLU A 116 -8.49 5.13 18.51
CA GLU A 116 -7.17 5.77 18.62
C GLU A 116 -6.11 4.83 19.20
N GLU A 117 -6.50 4.03 20.19
CA GLU A 117 -5.62 3.01 20.78
C GLU A 117 -5.27 1.93 19.73
N TRP A 118 -6.28 1.42 19.02
CA TRP A 118 -6.06 0.44 17.95
C TRP A 118 -5.27 1.00 16.77
N HIS A 119 -5.46 2.27 16.43
CA HIS A 119 -4.67 2.93 15.40
C HIS A 119 -3.18 2.96 15.79
N GLN A 120 -2.86 3.39 17.02
CA GLN A 120 -1.48 3.39 17.52
C GLN A 120 -0.90 1.96 17.60
N TYR A 121 -1.69 0.99 18.07
CA TYR A 121 -1.29 -0.41 18.10
C TYR A 121 -0.87 -0.93 16.71
N TRP A 122 -1.63 -0.60 15.66
CA TRP A 122 -1.30 -1.03 14.32
C TRP A 122 -0.08 -0.29 13.74
N ILE A 123 0.10 0.99 14.04
CA ILE A 123 1.34 1.72 13.66
C ILE A 123 2.56 1.01 14.24
N ASP A 124 2.55 0.73 15.54
CA ASP A 124 3.67 0.09 16.23
C ASP A 124 3.90 -1.36 15.73
N THR A 125 2.82 -2.09 15.53
CA THR A 125 2.86 -3.49 15.08
C THR A 125 3.40 -3.60 13.67
N ARG A 126 2.93 -2.73 12.75
CA ARG A 126 3.39 -2.75 11.36
C ARG A 126 4.83 -2.24 11.22
N THR A 127 5.22 -1.22 11.96
CA THR A 127 6.61 -0.76 12.00
C THR A 127 7.54 -1.88 12.48
N ARG A 128 7.16 -2.58 13.55
CA ARG A 128 7.92 -3.72 14.07
C ARG A 128 8.00 -4.85 13.05
N TRP A 129 6.94 -5.11 12.30
CA TRP A 129 6.95 -6.14 11.26
C TRP A 129 8.06 -5.93 10.22
N TYR A 130 8.27 -4.68 9.78
CA TYR A 130 9.36 -4.34 8.86
C TYR A 130 10.74 -4.54 9.49
N THR A 131 10.92 -4.07 10.71
CA THR A 131 12.22 -4.18 11.41
C THR A 131 12.55 -5.62 11.81
N ASP A 132 11.56 -6.40 12.25
CA ASP A 132 11.73 -7.82 12.57
C ASP A 132 12.10 -8.67 11.34
N LEU A 133 11.76 -8.21 10.13
CA LEU A 133 12.12 -8.82 8.86
C LEU A 133 13.40 -8.24 8.23
N GLY A 134 14.14 -7.41 8.97
CA GLY A 134 15.49 -7.00 8.62
C GLY A 134 15.62 -5.59 8.04
N ILE A 135 14.55 -4.81 7.88
CA ILE A 135 14.67 -3.40 7.50
C ILE A 135 15.39 -2.62 8.62
N ASN A 136 16.43 -1.87 8.25
CA ASN A 136 17.12 -1.01 9.18
C ASN A 136 16.18 0.09 9.71
N PRO A 137 15.99 0.21 11.04
CA PRO A 137 15.10 1.23 11.63
C PRO A 137 15.46 2.67 11.21
N GLU A 138 16.71 2.97 10.91
CA GLU A 138 17.16 4.30 10.44
C GLU A 138 16.64 4.63 9.04
N ASN A 139 16.21 3.61 8.28
CA ASN A 139 15.60 3.75 6.96
C ASN A 139 14.08 3.82 7.02
N LEU A 140 13.47 3.82 8.20
CA LEU A 140 12.03 3.98 8.40
C LEU A 140 11.73 5.29 9.14
N ARG A 141 10.61 5.88 8.80
CA ARG A 141 10.03 6.98 9.57
C ARG A 141 8.50 6.96 9.51
N HIS A 142 7.87 7.62 10.46
CA HIS A 142 6.45 7.90 10.41
C HIS A 142 6.21 9.29 9.84
N TYR A 143 5.25 9.38 8.91
CA TYR A 143 4.73 10.64 8.40
C TYR A 143 3.26 10.75 8.75
N GLU A 144 2.93 11.61 9.71
CA GLU A 144 1.55 11.89 10.07
C GLU A 144 0.96 12.94 9.13
N HIS A 145 -0.16 12.62 8.51
CA HIS A 145 -0.83 13.52 7.58
C HIS A 145 -1.41 14.71 8.32
N PRO A 146 -1.12 15.96 7.88
CA PRO A 146 -1.79 17.13 8.41
C PRO A 146 -3.29 17.08 8.05
N LYS A 147 -4.12 17.68 8.89
CA LYS A 147 -5.60 17.62 8.76
C LYS A 147 -6.12 18.04 7.38
N GLU A 148 -5.44 19.00 6.74
CA GLU A 148 -5.81 19.52 5.42
C GLU A 148 -5.56 18.53 4.28
N LYS A 149 -4.75 17.50 4.53
CA LYS A 149 -4.41 16.45 3.55
C LYS A 149 -5.08 15.12 3.81
N LEU A 150 -5.85 15.02 4.91
CA LEU A 150 -6.57 13.80 5.21
C LEU A 150 -7.63 13.51 4.14
N SER A 151 -7.78 12.25 3.80
CA SER A 151 -8.92 11.79 3.01
C SER A 151 -10.22 12.07 3.76
N HIS A 152 -11.30 12.32 3.02
CA HIS A 152 -12.61 12.70 3.58
C HIS A 152 -13.22 11.64 4.53
N TYR A 153 -12.75 10.41 4.48
CA TYR A 153 -13.16 9.30 5.34
C TYR A 153 -12.26 9.10 6.56
N SER A 154 -11.12 9.77 6.63
CA SER A 154 -10.10 9.49 7.65
C SER A 154 -10.09 10.54 8.77
N LYS A 155 -10.11 10.07 10.01
CA LYS A 155 -9.91 10.89 11.22
C LYS A 155 -8.42 11.18 11.46
N ARG A 156 -7.55 10.19 11.17
CA ARG A 156 -6.09 10.24 11.31
C ARG A 156 -5.45 9.25 10.35
N THR A 157 -4.35 9.65 9.70
CA THR A 157 -3.56 8.76 8.84
C THR A 157 -2.08 8.96 9.15
N VAL A 158 -1.36 7.86 9.28
CA VAL A 158 0.09 7.83 9.45
C VAL A 158 0.67 6.89 8.39
N ASP A 159 1.64 7.39 7.61
CA ASP A 159 2.39 6.56 6.69
C ASP A 159 3.68 6.06 7.36
N ILE A 160 3.99 4.79 7.15
CA ILE A 160 5.33 4.26 7.33
C ILE A 160 6.06 4.50 6.01
N GLU A 161 7.08 5.36 6.03
CA GLU A 161 7.90 5.67 4.87
C GLU A 161 9.28 5.01 4.98
N TYR A 162 9.81 4.57 3.84
CA TYR A 162 11.16 4.03 3.70
C TYR A 162 12.04 4.97 2.88
N LYS A 163 13.32 5.02 3.23
CA LYS A 163 14.34 5.86 2.58
C LYS A 163 14.87 5.19 1.31
N PHE A 164 14.15 5.37 0.19
CA PHE A 164 14.55 4.81 -1.11
C PHE A 164 15.69 5.55 -1.80
N GLY A 165 15.95 6.82 -1.45
CA GLY A 165 16.98 7.64 -2.10
C GLY A 165 16.60 8.09 -3.51
N PHE A 166 15.31 8.31 -3.80
CA PHE A 166 14.87 8.78 -5.12
C PHE A 166 15.28 10.23 -5.39
N GLN A 167 15.47 10.57 -6.67
CA GLN A 167 15.69 11.95 -7.05
C GLN A 167 14.49 12.83 -6.67
N GLY A 168 14.74 13.86 -5.88
CA GLY A 168 13.73 14.84 -5.45
C GLY A 168 12.99 14.48 -4.16
N SER A 169 13.07 13.26 -3.66
CA SER A 169 12.60 12.86 -2.34
C SER A 169 13.29 11.57 -1.92
N ASP A 170 14.01 11.58 -0.82
CA ASP A 170 14.65 10.37 -0.29
C ASP A 170 13.63 9.36 0.22
N TRP A 171 12.48 9.82 0.67
CA TRP A 171 11.46 9.02 1.35
C TRP A 171 10.28 8.70 0.45
N GLY A 172 9.77 7.50 0.60
CA GLY A 172 8.57 7.04 -0.08
C GLY A 172 7.70 6.16 0.82
N GLU A 173 6.41 6.33 0.69
CA GLU A 173 5.40 5.57 1.41
C GLU A 173 5.51 4.07 1.14
N LEU A 174 5.60 3.26 2.21
CA LEU A 174 5.47 1.80 2.18
C LEU A 174 4.06 1.34 2.52
N GLU A 175 3.51 1.91 3.59
CA GLU A 175 2.25 1.49 4.17
C GLU A 175 1.55 2.70 4.78
N GLY A 176 0.29 2.91 4.44
CA GLY A 176 -0.59 3.86 5.09
C GLY A 176 -1.40 3.16 6.18
N ILE A 177 -1.55 3.81 7.33
CA ILE A 177 -2.41 3.31 8.40
C ILE A 177 -3.43 4.39 8.72
N ALA A 178 -4.69 4.16 8.33
CA ALA A 178 -5.78 5.12 8.44
C ALA A 178 -6.80 4.72 9.50
N ASN A 179 -7.27 5.69 10.28
CA ASN A 179 -8.47 5.57 11.08
C ASN A 179 -9.65 6.08 10.24
N ARG A 180 -10.39 5.18 9.64
CA ARG A 180 -11.52 5.45 8.71
C ARG A 180 -12.84 5.70 9.43
N THR A 181 -12.87 5.60 10.75
CA THR A 181 -14.10 5.65 11.56
C THR A 181 -15.15 4.62 11.06
N ASN A 182 -16.43 4.94 11.09
CA ASN A 182 -17.50 4.10 10.54
C ASN A 182 -17.92 4.51 9.12
N TYR A 183 -17.11 5.33 8.44
CA TYR A 183 -17.49 5.96 7.18
C TYR A 183 -17.93 4.94 6.12
N ASP A 184 -17.09 3.95 5.83
CA ASP A 184 -17.35 2.97 4.77
C ASP A 184 -18.56 2.08 5.09
N LEU A 185 -18.63 1.50 6.29
CA LEU A 185 -19.76 0.67 6.69
C LEU A 185 -21.09 1.45 6.67
N SER A 186 -21.05 2.73 7.08
CA SER A 186 -22.23 3.60 7.02
C SER A 186 -22.64 3.92 5.59
N ALA A 187 -21.67 4.18 4.70
CA ALA A 187 -21.91 4.41 3.28
C ALA A 187 -22.49 3.15 2.60
N HIS A 188 -21.87 1.98 2.84
CA HIS A 188 -22.37 0.71 2.32
C HIS A 188 -23.77 0.38 2.83
N SER A 189 -24.05 0.57 4.13
CA SER A 189 -25.39 0.39 4.69
C SER A 189 -26.42 1.28 4.02
N LYS A 190 -26.10 2.56 3.84
CA LYS A 190 -27.00 3.54 3.23
C LYS A 190 -27.35 3.19 1.78
N HIS A 191 -26.38 2.74 1.00
CA HIS A 191 -26.58 2.50 -0.44
C HIS A 191 -27.10 1.11 -0.75
N SER A 192 -26.79 0.09 0.07
CA SER A 192 -27.31 -1.26 -0.12
C SER A 192 -28.66 -1.50 0.56
N GLY A 193 -28.99 -0.71 1.58
CA GLY A 193 -30.14 -0.97 2.46
C GLY A 193 -29.88 -2.06 3.50
N GLU A 194 -28.66 -2.64 3.54
CA GLU A 194 -28.27 -3.67 4.49
C GLU A 194 -27.80 -3.05 5.81
N ASP A 195 -28.19 -3.65 6.92
CA ASP A 195 -27.70 -3.26 8.24
C ASP A 195 -26.32 -3.90 8.49
N LEU A 196 -25.28 -3.08 8.50
CA LEU A 196 -23.89 -3.47 8.76
C LEU A 196 -23.44 -3.14 10.20
N SER A 197 -24.38 -2.99 11.11
CA SER A 197 -24.08 -2.82 12.53
C SER A 197 -23.74 -4.16 13.20
N TYR A 198 -22.97 -4.08 14.26
CA TYR A 198 -22.73 -5.18 15.18
C TYR A 198 -23.67 -5.06 16.40
N PHE A 199 -24.27 -6.16 16.82
CA PHE A 199 -25.05 -6.26 18.03
C PHE A 199 -24.29 -7.09 19.08
N ASN A 200 -23.92 -6.44 20.19
CA ASN A 200 -23.25 -7.11 21.30
C ASN A 200 -24.31 -7.76 22.21
N GLN A 201 -24.44 -9.08 22.11
CA GLN A 201 -25.42 -9.84 22.90
C GLN A 201 -25.18 -9.77 24.42
N ALA A 202 -23.92 -9.54 24.84
CA ALA A 202 -23.60 -9.48 26.27
C ALA A 202 -24.01 -8.14 26.93
N THR A 203 -23.91 -7.04 26.19
CA THR A 203 -24.25 -5.69 26.69
C THR A 203 -25.61 -5.18 26.19
N GLY A 204 -26.17 -5.79 25.16
CA GLY A 204 -27.38 -5.31 24.46
C GLY A 204 -27.12 -4.09 23.57
N GLU A 205 -25.89 -3.68 23.39
CA GLU A 205 -25.53 -2.50 22.60
C GLU A 205 -25.44 -2.83 21.11
N LYS A 206 -25.87 -1.88 20.30
CA LYS A 206 -25.77 -1.94 18.84
C LYS A 206 -24.98 -0.74 18.33
N PHE A 207 -23.97 -0.98 17.50
CA PHE A 207 -23.14 0.07 16.92
C PHE A 207 -22.60 -0.33 15.53
N VAL A 208 -22.24 0.66 14.73
CA VAL A 208 -21.45 0.45 13.51
C VAL A 208 -19.98 0.49 13.91
N PRO A 209 -19.21 -0.58 13.67
CA PRO A 209 -17.79 -0.62 14.03
C PRO A 209 -16.99 0.53 13.39
N TYR A 210 -15.98 1.01 14.08
CA TYR A 210 -14.95 1.84 13.48
C TYR A 210 -13.90 0.96 12.84
N VAL A 211 -13.19 1.52 11.88
CA VAL A 211 -12.24 0.77 11.04
C VAL A 211 -10.86 1.39 11.12
N ILE A 212 -9.87 0.54 11.39
CA ILE A 212 -8.45 0.87 11.24
C ILE A 212 -7.94 0.09 10.03
N GLU A 213 -7.36 0.80 9.08
CA GLU A 213 -6.88 0.25 7.81
C GLU A 213 -5.35 0.35 7.73
N PRO A 214 -4.60 -0.71 7.99
CA PRO A 214 -3.24 -0.87 7.49
C PRO A 214 -3.28 -1.34 6.03
N ALA A 215 -2.70 -0.53 5.12
CA ALA A 215 -2.66 -0.79 3.68
C ALA A 215 -1.24 -0.65 3.14
N ALA A 216 -0.60 -1.77 2.85
CA ALA A 216 0.76 -1.83 2.33
C ALA A 216 0.80 -2.17 0.85
N GLY A 217 1.68 -1.52 0.10
CA GLY A 217 2.05 -1.96 -1.24
C GLY A 217 2.96 -3.18 -1.17
N LEU A 218 2.47 -4.38 -1.58
CA LEU A 218 3.29 -5.58 -1.59
C LEU A 218 4.52 -5.44 -2.50
N THR A 219 4.33 -4.91 -3.69
CA THR A 219 5.42 -4.62 -4.63
C THR A 219 6.43 -3.60 -4.09
N ARG A 220 5.96 -2.56 -3.39
CA ARG A 220 6.85 -1.59 -2.72
C ARG A 220 7.62 -2.21 -1.57
N SER A 221 6.97 -3.05 -0.76
CA SER A 221 7.61 -3.77 0.34
C SER A 221 8.69 -4.70 -0.18
N LEU A 222 8.43 -5.44 -1.27
CA LEU A 222 9.45 -6.25 -1.92
C LEU A 222 10.67 -5.40 -2.34
N MET A 223 10.42 -4.25 -2.96
CA MET A 223 11.50 -3.34 -3.37
C MET A 223 12.30 -2.84 -2.16
N ALA A 224 11.64 -2.44 -1.07
CA ALA A 224 12.30 -1.96 0.14
C ALA A 224 13.19 -3.03 0.77
N PHE A 225 12.69 -4.27 0.90
CA PHE A 225 13.48 -5.38 1.43
C PHE A 225 14.70 -5.70 0.56
N LEU A 226 14.56 -5.64 -0.76
CA LEU A 226 15.70 -5.87 -1.67
C LEU A 226 16.72 -4.74 -1.60
N VAL A 227 16.28 -3.48 -1.53
CA VAL A 227 17.16 -2.32 -1.43
C VAL A 227 17.92 -2.30 -0.10
N ASP A 228 17.22 -2.58 1.00
CA ASP A 228 17.81 -2.58 2.34
C ASP A 228 18.79 -3.75 2.55
N ALA A 229 18.49 -4.90 1.92
CA ALA A 229 19.32 -6.10 2.01
C ALA A 229 20.53 -6.09 1.05
N TYR A 230 20.55 -5.19 0.06
CA TYR A 230 21.65 -5.12 -0.91
C TYR A 230 22.95 -4.65 -0.23
N ASP A 231 24.01 -5.43 -0.43
CA ASP A 231 25.33 -5.10 0.08
C ASP A 231 26.43 -5.60 -0.86
N VAL A 232 27.62 -5.07 -0.70
CA VAL A 232 28.83 -5.52 -1.40
C VAL A 232 29.87 -5.88 -0.35
N ASP A 233 30.19 -7.16 -0.23
CA ASP A 233 31.24 -7.64 0.66
C ASP A 233 32.47 -8.12 -0.08
N GLU A 234 33.49 -8.47 0.68
CA GLU A 234 34.76 -9.00 0.19
C GLU A 234 34.96 -10.42 0.74
N ALA A 235 35.33 -11.35 -0.11
CA ALA A 235 35.59 -12.72 0.28
C ALA A 235 36.89 -13.24 -0.28
N PRO A 236 37.64 -14.08 0.48
CA PRO A 236 38.85 -14.75 -0.02
C PRO A 236 38.51 -15.60 -1.25
N ASN A 237 39.32 -15.50 -2.28
CA ASN A 237 39.22 -16.35 -3.46
C ASN A 237 40.21 -17.51 -3.44
N THR A 238 40.03 -18.48 -4.32
CA THR A 238 40.86 -19.69 -4.42
C THR A 238 42.30 -19.42 -4.88
N LYS A 239 42.61 -18.19 -5.34
CA LYS A 239 43.96 -17.77 -5.80
C LYS A 239 44.74 -17.00 -4.76
N GLY A 240 44.24 -16.92 -3.50
CA GLY A 240 44.86 -16.21 -2.37
C GLY A 240 44.64 -14.69 -2.39
N GLY A 241 43.75 -14.18 -3.23
CA GLY A 241 43.30 -12.79 -3.25
C GLY A 241 41.89 -12.61 -2.62
N VAL A 242 41.32 -11.44 -2.84
CA VAL A 242 39.97 -11.08 -2.35
C VAL A 242 39.15 -10.63 -3.52
N ASP A 243 37.95 -11.18 -3.63
CA ASP A 243 36.93 -10.80 -4.63
C ASP A 243 35.80 -10.02 -3.98
N LYS A 244 35.34 -8.96 -4.65
CA LYS A 244 34.11 -8.26 -4.29
C LYS A 244 32.90 -9.06 -4.73
N ARG A 245 31.93 -9.19 -3.83
CA ARG A 245 30.69 -9.93 -4.11
C ARG A 245 29.48 -9.03 -3.84
N THR A 246 28.52 -9.08 -4.74
CA THR A 246 27.16 -8.58 -4.46
C THR A 246 26.41 -9.62 -3.64
N VAL A 247 25.84 -9.19 -2.53
CA VAL A 247 25.10 -10.05 -1.60
C VAL A 247 23.75 -9.41 -1.29
N LEU A 248 22.78 -10.25 -0.93
CA LEU A 248 21.49 -9.84 -0.38
C LEU A 248 21.39 -10.39 1.05
N ARG A 249 21.41 -9.50 2.05
CA ARG A 249 21.30 -9.85 3.48
C ARG A 249 19.82 -9.91 3.90
N LEU A 250 19.05 -10.71 3.19
CA LEU A 250 17.63 -10.93 3.50
C LEU A 250 17.46 -11.72 4.79
N ASP A 251 16.42 -11.42 5.55
CA ASP A 251 15.95 -12.32 6.60
C ASP A 251 15.64 -13.69 5.99
N PRO A 252 16.04 -14.81 6.62
CA PRO A 252 15.78 -16.16 6.09
C PRO A 252 14.31 -16.44 5.78
N ARG A 253 13.37 -15.81 6.48
CA ARG A 253 11.93 -15.95 6.23
C ARG A 253 11.47 -15.33 4.91
N LEU A 254 12.25 -14.37 4.37
CA LEU A 254 11.98 -13.71 3.09
C LEU A 254 12.76 -14.33 1.93
N ALA A 255 13.82 -15.08 2.22
CA ALA A 255 14.64 -15.69 1.19
C ALA A 255 13.93 -16.92 0.59
N PRO A 256 13.64 -16.94 -0.72
CA PRO A 256 13.01 -18.11 -1.36
C PRO A 256 13.92 -19.32 -1.39
N VAL A 257 15.24 -19.11 -1.33
CA VAL A 257 16.28 -20.14 -1.28
C VAL A 257 17.31 -19.74 -0.23
N LEU A 258 17.45 -20.55 0.82
CA LEU A 258 18.38 -20.29 1.92
C LEU A 258 19.83 -20.69 1.60
N SER A 259 20.03 -21.61 0.66
CA SER A 259 21.36 -22.08 0.26
C SER A 259 21.38 -22.47 -1.22
N LEU A 260 22.30 -21.89 -1.95
CA LEU A 260 22.58 -22.29 -3.34
C LEU A 260 23.60 -23.42 -3.46
N ILE A 261 24.20 -23.87 -2.34
CA ILE A 261 25.26 -24.85 -2.36
C ILE A 261 24.79 -26.19 -2.93
N HIS A 262 23.58 -26.62 -2.59
CA HIS A 262 22.95 -27.83 -3.12
C HIS A 262 22.53 -27.73 -4.58
N ILE A 263 22.42 -26.51 -5.12
CA ILE A 263 22.09 -26.25 -6.54
C ILE A 263 23.36 -26.20 -7.38
N SER A 264 24.48 -25.71 -6.82
CA SER A 264 25.72 -25.52 -7.54
C SER A 264 26.71 -26.70 -7.41
N GLU A 265 26.66 -27.48 -6.36
CA GLU A 265 27.54 -28.64 -6.14
C GLU A 265 27.46 -29.71 -7.24
N PRO A 266 26.27 -30.13 -7.73
CA PRO A 266 26.19 -31.09 -8.82
C PRO A 266 26.89 -30.62 -10.09
N THR A 267 26.92 -29.33 -10.33
CA THR A 267 27.57 -28.73 -11.50
C THR A 267 29.11 -28.72 -11.35
N ARG A 268 29.63 -28.57 -10.14
CA ARG A 268 31.07 -28.63 -9.84
C ARG A 268 31.62 -30.04 -9.97
N HIS A 269 30.87 -31.04 -9.53
CA HIS A 269 31.27 -32.45 -9.64
C HIS A 269 31.20 -32.97 -11.06
N ALA A 270 30.41 -32.36 -11.95
CA ALA A 270 30.37 -32.70 -13.36
C ALA A 270 31.53 -32.12 -14.18
N GLN A 271 32.38 -31.30 -13.58
CA GLN A 271 33.52 -30.66 -14.23
C GLN A 271 34.88 -31.27 -13.84
N ILE A 272 34.88 -32.32 -13.04
CA ILE A 272 36.05 -33.14 -12.72
C ILE A 272 35.93 -34.49 -13.44
#